data_742a4dd8cf052d7df66ad6009d5b4cd0
#
_entry.id   742a4dd8cf052d7df66ad6009d5b4cd0
#
_cell.length_a   1.000
_cell.length_b   1.000
_cell.length_c   1.000
_cell.angle_alpha   90.00
_cell.angle_beta   90.00
_cell.angle_gamma   90.00
#
_symmetry.space_group_name_H-M   'P 1'
#
loop_
_entity.id
_entity.type
_entity.pdbx_description
1 polymer ?
#
loop_
_entity_poly.entity_id
_entity_poly.type
_entity_poly.pdbx_seq_one_letter_code
_entity_poly.pdbx_strand_id
1 'polypeptide(L)' 'MKYKVIVYYDSMEDSERVFSNENDAINELHRLRLKYRNARKYKVEMVEVDD' A
#
# COMPACT_ATOMS: atom_id res chain seq x y z
N MET A 1 -3.79 -2.78 -16.58
CA MET A 1 -3.75 -1.91 -15.39
C MET A 1 -2.95 -2.57 -14.30
N LYS A 2 -2.20 -1.78 -13.57
CA LYS A 2 -1.47 -2.25 -12.41
C LYS A 2 -1.94 -1.52 -11.17
N TYR A 3 -1.62 -2.07 -10.02
CA TYR A 3 -2.03 -1.52 -8.73
C TYR A 3 -0.79 -1.37 -7.86
N LYS A 4 -0.62 -0.19 -7.28
CA LYS A 4 0.53 0.12 -6.44
C LYS A 4 0.05 0.29 -5.00
N VAL A 5 0.69 -0.42 -4.08
CA VAL A 5 0.46 -0.25 -2.65
C VAL A 5 1.65 0.49 -2.09
N ILE A 6 1.39 1.64 -1.48
CA ILE A 6 2.43 2.55 -1.00
C ILE A 6 2.33 2.67 0.52
N VAL A 7 3.45 2.51 1.18
CA VAL A 7 3.56 2.73 2.62
C VAL A 7 4.24 4.07 2.85
N TYR A 8 3.58 4.93 3.60
CA TYR A 8 4.13 6.23 4.00
C TYR A 8 4.49 6.20 5.47
N TYR A 9 5.63 6.78 5.80
CA TYR A 9 6.03 7.00 7.17
C TYR A 9 6.27 8.49 7.38
N ASP A 10 5.53 9.08 8.33
CA ASP A 10 5.65 10.50 8.66
C ASP A 10 5.49 11.38 7.42
N SER A 11 4.49 11.06 6.58
CA SER A 11 4.17 11.76 5.33
C SER A 11 5.19 11.59 4.21
N MET A 12 6.17 10.71 4.40
CA MET A 12 7.17 10.42 3.37
C MET A 12 7.01 8.98 2.87
N GLU A 13 7.22 8.77 1.59
CA GLU A 13 7.14 7.46 1.00
C GLU A 13 8.25 6.56 1.56
N ASP A 14 7.85 5.48 2.22
CA ASP A 14 8.79 4.53 2.81
C ASP A 14 9.08 3.35 1.89
N SER A 15 8.03 2.77 1.31
CA SER A 15 8.17 1.65 0.40
C SER A 15 6.96 1.57 -0.52
N GLU A 16 7.12 0.82 -1.62
CA GLU A 16 6.00 0.57 -2.54
C GLU A 16 6.15 -0.79 -3.17
N ARG A 17 5.01 -1.38 -3.53
CA ARG A 17 4.96 -2.63 -4.31
C ARG A 17 3.92 -2.50 -5.39
N VAL A 18 4.23 -3.06 -6.55
CA VAL A 18 3.33 -3.03 -7.70
C VAL A 18 2.79 -4.45 -7.93
N PHE A 19 1.48 -4.53 -8.15
CA PHE A 19 0.79 -5.79 -8.42
C PHE A 19 0.06 -5.68 -9.75
N SER A 20 0.04 -6.75 -10.51
CA SER A 20 -0.72 -6.80 -11.76
C SER A 20 -2.16 -7.26 -11.52
N ASN A 21 -2.48 -7.72 -10.33
CA ASN A 21 -3.78 -8.26 -9.96
C ASN A 21 -4.36 -7.45 -8.80
N GLU A 22 -5.60 -6.99 -8.96
CA GLU A 22 -6.26 -6.18 -7.93
C GLU A 22 -6.40 -6.92 -6.60
N ASN A 23 -6.77 -8.19 -6.64
CA ASN A 23 -6.95 -8.98 -5.42
C ASN A 23 -5.66 -9.08 -4.61
N ASP A 24 -4.53 -9.26 -5.30
CA ASP A 24 -3.24 -9.33 -4.63
C ASP A 24 -2.89 -7.99 -3.97
N ALA A 25 -3.18 -6.90 -4.66
CA ALA A 25 -2.94 -5.56 -4.11
C ALA A 25 -3.82 -5.31 -2.89
N ILE A 26 -5.10 -5.68 -2.97
CA ILE A 26 -6.04 -5.50 -1.85
C ILE A 26 -5.60 -6.32 -0.65
N ASN A 27 -5.17 -7.57 -0.88
CA ASN A 27 -4.70 -8.44 0.20
C ASN A 27 -3.47 -7.83 0.89
N GLU A 28 -2.54 -7.29 0.12
CA GLU A 28 -1.37 -6.64 0.68
C GLU A 28 -1.76 -5.37 1.45
N LEU A 29 -2.69 -4.59 0.92
CA LEU A 29 -3.19 -3.39 1.58
C LEU A 29 -3.75 -3.74 2.97
N HIS A 30 -4.62 -4.76 3.04
CA HIS A 30 -5.21 -5.19 4.31
C HIS A 30 -4.14 -5.69 5.28
N ARG A 31 -3.20 -6.48 4.79
CA ARG A 31 -2.11 -7.01 5.62
C ARG A 31 -1.29 -5.88 6.24
N LEU A 32 -0.94 -4.89 5.44
CA LEU A 32 -0.13 -3.77 5.90
C LEU A 32 -0.91 -2.86 6.86
N ARG A 33 -2.21 -2.67 6.60
CA ARG A 33 -3.05 -1.89 7.51
C ARG A 33 -3.15 -2.54 8.88
N LEU A 34 -3.23 -3.85 8.93
CA LEU A 34 -3.22 -4.57 10.19
C LEU A 34 -1.86 -4.47 10.88
N LYS A 35 -0.79 -4.58 10.11
CA LYS A 35 0.57 -4.49 10.64
C LYS A 35 0.83 -3.13 11.29
N TYR A 36 0.36 -2.06 10.65
CA TYR A 36 0.60 -0.68 11.12
C TYR A 36 -0.60 -0.07 11.84
N ARG A 37 -1.53 -0.88 12.28
CA ARG A 37 -2.78 -0.42 12.88
C ARG A 37 -2.60 0.56 14.04
N ASN A 38 -1.60 0.32 14.88
CA ASN A 38 -1.33 1.15 16.05
C ASN A 38 -0.20 2.15 15.82
N ALA A 39 0.35 2.20 14.63
CA ALA A 39 1.47 3.08 14.29
C ALA A 39 0.93 4.35 13.63
N ARG A 40 0.78 5.41 14.40
CA ARG A 40 0.14 6.64 13.95
C ARG A 40 0.84 7.32 12.78
N LYS A 41 2.17 7.12 12.66
CA LYS A 41 2.95 7.76 11.60
C LYS A 41 2.92 7.02 10.29
N TYR A 42 2.39 5.79 10.27
CA TYR A 42 2.29 4.99 9.07
C TYR A 42 0.94 5.14 8.41
N LYS A 43 0.97 5.24 7.07
CA LYS A 43 -0.23 5.19 6.24
C LYS A 43 0.03 4.25 5.09
N VAL A 44 -1.01 3.55 4.67
CA VAL A 44 -0.93 2.64 3.53
C VAL A 44 -2.02 3.03 2.54
N GLU A 45 -1.65 3.20 1.28
CA GLU A 45 -2.58 3.57 0.23
C GLU A 45 -2.41 2.65 -0.98
N MET A 46 -3.49 2.49 -1.74
CA MET A 46 -3.48 1.76 -2.99
C MET A 46 -3.92 2.70 -4.10
N VAL A 47 -3.17 2.71 -5.20
CA VAL A 47 -3.50 3.52 -6.37
C VAL A 47 -3.46 2.66 -7.62
N GLU A 48 -4.29 3.01 -8.61
CA GLU A 48 -4.23 2.39 -9.92
C GLU A 48 -3.17 3.10 -10.76
N VAL A 49 -2.41 2.31 -11.50
CA VAL A 49 -1.35 2.83 -12.36
C VAL A 49 -1.57 2.29 -13.76
N ASP A 50 -1.62 3.18 -14.73
CA ASP A 50 -1.69 2.78 -16.13
C ASP A 50 -0.31 2.30 -16.59
N ASP A 51 -0.34 1.22 -17.38
CA ASP A 51 0.89 0.67 -17.93
C ASP A 51 1.48 1.57 -19.01
#